data_f93b298354559aaf74391d574b35b06f
#
_entry.id   f93b298354559aaf74391d574b35b06f
#
_cell.length_a   1.000
_cell.length_b   1.000
_cell.length_c   1.000
_cell.angle_alpha   90.00
_cell.angle_beta   90.00
_cell.angle_gamma   90.00
#
_symmetry.space_group_name_H-M   'P 1'
#
loop_
_entity.id
_entity.type
_entity.pdbx_description
1 polymer ?
#
loop_
_entity_poly.entity_id
_entity_poly.type
_entity_poly.pdbx_seq_one_letter_code
_entity_poly.pdbx_strand_id
1 'polypeptide(L)'
;MRLLPDETIEVKSPAQLATMREAGLVTAAALRAAVAAIEPGISTAELDAIAEREIRAAGAIPSFLGYHGFPATICASVNDQIVHGIPSPQQVLRAGDLISVDCGAIVDGWHGDAAVTIRVTPDAATAKSGQRALGTREDGEDPEDEVAGLLDACEGALWHGLAQAVPGHRLGDISHAIEQAARAAGPYGIIREYTGHGIGAQMHMDPPVPNFGRAGRGPVLSAGMTLAIEPMLVLGRAETLLLDDDWTVVTADGSWAAHFEHTVAVTEAGPWVLTSEDGGASGFARLLAGGRVTEASPRSLAAGNGQAALAGAIRTTGTASEGARHGI
;
A
#
# COMPACT_ATOMS: atom_id res chain seq x y z
N MET A 1 -17.38 -30.48 9.44
CA MET A 1 -16.68 -29.20 9.47
C MET A 1 -17.71 -28.19 10.00
N ARG A 2 -17.59 -27.82 11.28
CA ARG A 2 -18.49 -26.89 11.95
C ARG A 2 -18.15 -25.50 11.42
N LEU A 3 -19.08 -24.84 10.75
CA LEU A 3 -18.98 -23.42 10.44
C LEU A 3 -18.89 -22.70 11.79
N LEU A 4 -17.78 -22.04 12.04
CA LEU A 4 -17.67 -21.09 13.15
C LEU A 4 -18.72 -20.00 12.89
N PRO A 5 -19.34 -19.42 13.95
CA PRO A 5 -20.28 -18.31 13.75
C PRO A 5 -19.56 -17.21 12.96
N ASP A 6 -20.29 -16.56 12.05
CA ASP A 6 -19.85 -15.35 11.35
C ASP A 6 -19.21 -14.41 12.37
N GLU A 7 -17.88 -14.35 12.38
CA GLU A 7 -17.18 -13.26 13.04
C GLU A 7 -17.63 -12.02 12.27
N THR A 8 -18.37 -11.17 12.97
CA THR A 8 -18.99 -9.99 12.34
C THR A 8 -17.89 -9.05 11.89
N ILE A 9 -17.67 -8.98 10.57
CA ILE A 9 -16.77 -8.01 9.97
C ILE A 9 -17.21 -6.61 10.41
N GLU A 10 -16.30 -5.84 10.98
CA GLU A 10 -16.60 -4.51 11.49
C GLU A 10 -17.01 -3.56 10.37
N VAL A 11 -18.14 -2.87 10.56
CA VAL A 11 -18.64 -1.83 9.66
C VAL A 11 -18.44 -0.47 10.34
N LYS A 12 -17.61 0.38 9.75
CA LYS A 12 -17.26 1.68 10.28
C LYS A 12 -18.33 2.72 9.96
N SER A 13 -18.63 3.57 10.93
CA SER A 13 -19.46 4.76 10.72
C SER A 13 -18.75 5.80 9.85
N PRO A 14 -19.47 6.77 9.25
CA PRO A 14 -18.84 7.85 8.49
C PRO A 14 -17.80 8.65 9.30
N ALA A 15 -17.99 8.83 10.60
CA ALA A 15 -17.03 9.52 11.48
C ALA A 15 -15.73 8.70 11.64
N GLN A 16 -15.84 7.38 11.84
CA GLN A 16 -14.69 6.49 11.93
C GLN A 16 -13.92 6.42 10.60
N LEU A 17 -14.64 6.38 9.46
CA LEU A 17 -13.99 6.46 8.14
C LEU A 17 -13.25 7.79 7.93
N ALA A 18 -13.77 8.89 8.45
CA ALA A 18 -13.08 10.18 8.39
C ALA A 18 -11.77 10.15 9.18
N THR A 19 -11.76 9.59 10.40
CA THR A 19 -10.54 9.43 11.19
C THR A 19 -9.55 8.44 10.51
N MET A 20 -10.03 7.33 9.96
CA MET A 20 -9.20 6.43 9.17
C MET A 20 -8.62 7.12 7.92
N ARG A 21 -9.37 8.05 7.31
CA ARG A 21 -8.84 8.87 6.22
C ARG A 21 -7.69 9.77 6.68
N GLU A 22 -7.77 10.35 7.86
CA GLU A 22 -6.67 11.16 8.44
C GLU A 22 -5.44 10.27 8.66
N ALA A 23 -5.60 9.06 9.24
CA ALA A 23 -4.53 8.10 9.38
C ALA A 23 -3.92 7.70 8.03
N GLY A 24 -4.75 7.43 7.03
CA GLY A 24 -4.32 7.11 5.67
C GLY A 24 -3.54 8.24 4.99
N LEU A 25 -3.91 9.50 5.22
CA LEU A 25 -3.18 10.66 4.69
C LEU A 25 -1.82 10.84 5.37
N VAL A 26 -1.73 10.59 6.69
CA VAL A 26 -0.45 10.59 7.41
C VAL A 26 0.46 9.47 6.88
N THR A 27 -0.09 8.26 6.72
CA THR A 27 0.62 7.12 6.10
C THR A 27 1.16 7.50 4.71
N ALA A 28 0.32 8.04 3.83
CA ALA A 28 0.71 8.46 2.50
C ALA A 28 1.81 9.54 2.51
N ALA A 29 1.77 10.48 3.46
CA ALA A 29 2.79 11.52 3.60
C ALA A 29 4.13 10.93 4.05
N ALA A 30 4.12 10.03 5.04
CA ALA A 30 5.32 9.36 5.54
C ALA A 30 5.96 8.47 4.46
N LEU A 31 5.13 7.69 3.76
CA LEU A 31 5.56 6.83 2.66
C LEU A 31 6.21 7.68 1.54
N ARG A 32 5.59 8.77 1.13
CA ARG A 32 6.14 9.71 0.15
C ARG A 32 7.48 10.31 0.58
N ALA A 33 7.61 10.69 1.86
CA ALA A 33 8.85 11.26 2.38
C ALA A 33 9.98 10.23 2.36
N ALA A 34 9.71 8.97 2.75
CA ALA A 34 10.67 7.89 2.67
C ALA A 34 11.07 7.60 1.21
N VAL A 35 10.09 7.47 0.31
CA VAL A 35 10.31 7.23 -1.13
C VAL A 35 11.13 8.35 -1.78
N ALA A 36 10.83 9.62 -1.45
CA ALA A 36 11.56 10.76 -1.99
C ALA A 36 13.04 10.82 -1.57
N ALA A 37 13.39 10.14 -0.49
CA ALA A 37 14.77 10.05 0.01
C ALA A 37 15.54 8.84 -0.56
N ILE A 38 14.88 7.96 -1.33
CA ILE A 38 15.53 6.77 -1.87
C ILE A 38 16.54 7.18 -2.95
N GLU A 39 17.81 6.92 -2.66
CA GLU A 39 18.94 7.10 -3.57
C GLU A 39 20.02 6.05 -3.28
N PRO A 40 20.92 5.77 -4.22
CA PRO A 40 22.06 4.91 -3.95
C PRO A 40 22.92 5.46 -2.80
N GLY A 41 23.18 4.61 -1.79
CA GLY A 41 23.98 4.97 -0.62
C GLY A 41 23.16 5.25 0.64
N ILE A 42 21.85 5.44 0.55
CA ILE A 42 20.99 5.52 1.74
C ILE A 42 20.80 4.13 2.35
N SER A 43 20.75 4.03 3.67
CA SER A 43 20.41 2.82 4.38
C SER A 43 18.90 2.72 4.63
N THR A 44 18.38 1.51 4.78
CA THR A 44 16.96 1.30 5.11
C THR A 44 16.62 1.85 6.50
N ALA A 45 17.57 1.92 7.44
CA ALA A 45 17.37 2.58 8.74
C ALA A 45 17.19 4.10 8.64
N GLU A 46 17.82 4.77 7.66
CA GLU A 46 17.61 6.20 7.42
C GLU A 46 16.22 6.46 6.84
N LEU A 47 15.71 5.56 5.98
CA LEU A 47 14.32 5.63 5.49
C LEU A 47 13.31 5.46 6.63
N ASP A 48 13.56 4.51 7.55
CA ASP A 48 12.75 4.30 8.75
C ASP A 48 12.67 5.58 9.61
N ALA A 49 13.83 6.21 9.89
CA ALA A 49 13.88 7.44 10.67
C ALA A 49 13.16 8.62 9.97
N ILE A 50 13.15 8.67 8.64
CA ILE A 50 12.39 9.66 7.87
C ILE A 50 10.90 9.44 8.07
N ALA A 51 10.40 8.22 7.87
CA ALA A 51 8.99 7.89 8.03
C ALA A 51 8.51 8.14 9.47
N GLU A 52 9.29 7.73 10.49
CA GLU A 52 8.97 7.96 11.90
C GLU A 52 8.82 9.46 12.20
N ARG A 53 9.76 10.27 11.73
CA ARG A 53 9.71 11.72 11.91
C ARG A 53 8.44 12.33 11.32
N GLU A 54 8.04 11.94 10.10
CA GLU A 54 6.84 12.46 9.44
C GLU A 54 5.57 12.05 10.19
N ILE A 55 5.45 10.79 10.60
CA ILE A 55 4.30 10.30 11.36
C ILE A 55 4.17 11.06 12.68
N ARG A 56 5.28 11.19 13.44
CA ARG A 56 5.26 11.88 14.74
C ARG A 56 5.04 13.38 14.60
N ALA A 57 5.55 14.03 13.55
CA ALA A 57 5.30 15.44 13.25
C ALA A 57 3.82 15.73 12.98
N ALA A 58 3.09 14.75 12.42
CA ALA A 58 1.65 14.82 12.25
C ALA A 58 0.85 14.55 13.56
N GLY A 59 1.53 14.27 14.68
CA GLY A 59 0.88 13.89 15.95
C GLY A 59 0.35 12.46 15.99
N ALA A 60 0.69 11.65 14.99
CA ALA A 60 0.28 10.25 14.87
C ALA A 60 1.31 9.28 15.49
N ILE A 61 0.96 8.00 15.55
CA ILE A 61 1.79 6.94 16.09
C ILE A 61 2.12 5.95 14.95
N PRO A 62 3.39 5.50 14.80
CA PRO A 62 3.72 4.43 13.88
C PRO A 62 2.96 3.14 14.19
N SER A 63 2.33 2.51 13.19
CA SER A 63 1.54 1.30 13.39
C SER A 63 2.38 0.07 13.70
N PHE A 64 3.58 -0.04 13.09
CA PHE A 64 4.38 -1.25 13.16
C PHE A 64 5.32 -1.29 14.35
N LEU A 65 5.83 -0.13 14.80
CA LEU A 65 6.79 -0.06 15.90
C LEU A 65 6.24 -0.65 17.19
N GLY A 66 6.77 -1.81 17.58
CA GLY A 66 6.33 -2.57 18.75
C GLY A 66 5.16 -3.54 18.49
N TYR A 67 4.56 -3.53 17.30
CA TYR A 67 3.48 -4.46 16.95
C TYR A 67 4.02 -5.90 16.91
N HIS A 68 3.51 -6.75 17.77
CA HIS A 68 4.02 -8.11 18.02
C HIS A 68 5.56 -8.19 18.23
N GLY A 69 6.20 -7.08 18.61
CA GLY A 69 7.64 -6.99 18.82
C GLY A 69 8.44 -6.53 17.59
N PHE A 70 7.79 -6.14 16.49
CA PHE A 70 8.49 -5.57 15.33
C PHE A 70 9.28 -4.31 15.74
N PRO A 71 10.58 -4.21 15.38
CA PRO A 71 11.47 -3.21 16.02
C PRO A 71 11.49 -1.83 15.32
N ALA A 72 10.73 -1.62 14.22
CA ALA A 72 10.86 -0.47 13.36
C ALA A 72 9.51 0.18 13.00
N THR A 73 9.55 1.37 12.41
CA THR A 73 8.38 2.15 11.98
C THR A 73 7.83 1.68 10.63
N ILE A 74 8.73 1.27 9.72
CA ILE A 74 8.39 0.75 8.39
C ILE A 74 8.92 -0.66 8.21
N CYS A 75 8.35 -1.40 7.24
CA CYS A 75 9.06 -2.52 6.63
C CYS A 75 9.81 -2.01 5.40
N ALA A 76 11.07 -2.42 5.24
CA ALA A 76 11.92 -2.04 4.11
C ALA A 76 12.51 -3.30 3.47
N SER A 77 11.81 -3.84 2.48
CA SER A 77 12.12 -5.13 1.88
C SER A 77 12.84 -4.93 0.54
N VAL A 78 14.07 -5.45 0.42
CA VAL A 78 14.96 -5.17 -0.73
C VAL A 78 15.13 -6.43 -1.58
N ASN A 79 14.94 -6.29 -2.90
CA ASN A 79 15.14 -7.30 -3.93
C ASN A 79 14.30 -8.59 -3.72
N ASP A 80 14.88 -9.66 -3.20
CA ASP A 80 14.25 -10.93 -2.92
C ASP A 80 13.45 -10.96 -1.60
N GLN A 81 13.55 -9.90 -0.79
CA GLN A 81 12.70 -9.70 0.37
C GLN A 81 11.30 -9.29 -0.09
N ILE A 82 10.30 -10.08 0.27
CA ILE A 82 8.91 -9.88 -0.15
C ILE A 82 8.23 -8.84 0.76
N VAL A 83 8.22 -9.12 2.08
CA VAL A 83 7.61 -8.27 3.12
C VAL A 83 8.39 -8.38 4.43
N HIS A 84 8.09 -7.48 5.35
CA HIS A 84 8.58 -7.44 6.73
C HIS A 84 10.10 -7.31 6.87
N GLY A 85 10.79 -6.82 5.84
CA GLY A 85 12.23 -6.52 5.94
C GLY A 85 12.48 -5.51 7.07
N ILE A 86 13.34 -5.89 8.05
CA ILE A 86 13.68 -5.01 9.18
C ILE A 86 14.68 -3.95 8.70
N PRO A 87 14.35 -2.64 8.83
CA PRO A 87 15.30 -1.56 8.54
C PRO A 87 16.62 -1.70 9.27
N SER A 88 17.74 -1.56 8.54
CA SER A 88 19.08 -1.77 9.06
C SER A 88 20.07 -0.72 8.53
N PRO A 89 20.99 -0.19 9.35
CA PRO A 89 22.06 0.68 8.88
C PRO A 89 23.10 -0.06 8.01
N GLN A 90 23.11 -1.40 8.03
CA GLN A 90 23.95 -2.23 7.19
C GLN A 90 23.34 -2.52 5.82
N GLN A 91 22.02 -2.41 5.68
CA GLN A 91 21.34 -2.58 4.40
C GLN A 91 21.31 -1.24 3.65
N VAL A 92 22.33 -1.01 2.84
CA VAL A 92 22.54 0.21 2.06
C VAL A 92 22.11 -0.03 0.62
N LEU A 93 21.21 0.80 0.11
CA LEU A 93 20.64 0.68 -1.23
C LEU A 93 21.68 0.97 -2.32
N ARG A 94 21.58 0.23 -3.41
CA ARG A 94 22.42 0.37 -4.60
C ARG A 94 21.58 0.75 -5.81
N ALA A 95 22.18 1.41 -6.78
CA ALA A 95 21.51 1.65 -8.06
C ALA A 95 21.07 0.34 -8.70
N GLY A 96 19.81 0.27 -9.08
CA GLY A 96 19.19 -0.90 -9.67
C GLY A 96 18.42 -1.79 -8.68
N ASP A 97 18.64 -1.68 -7.35
CA ASP A 97 17.85 -2.43 -6.37
C ASP A 97 16.36 -2.10 -6.48
N LEU A 98 15.53 -3.07 -6.18
CA LEU A 98 14.12 -2.86 -5.81
C LEU A 98 14.00 -2.68 -4.30
N ILE A 99 13.16 -1.77 -3.86
CA ILE A 99 12.78 -1.65 -2.46
C ILE A 99 11.27 -1.50 -2.34
N SER A 100 10.66 -2.37 -1.55
CA SER A 100 9.29 -2.22 -1.06
C SER A 100 9.34 -1.50 0.28
N VAL A 101 8.71 -0.33 0.36
CA VAL A 101 8.52 0.41 1.61
C VAL A 101 7.06 0.26 2.00
N ASP A 102 6.82 -0.29 3.17
CA ASP A 102 5.51 -0.49 3.77
C ASP A 102 5.42 0.30 5.07
N CYS A 103 4.35 1.07 5.24
CA CYS A 103 4.22 2.07 6.29
C CYS A 103 2.78 2.19 6.77
N GLY A 104 2.61 2.17 8.09
CA GLY A 104 1.31 2.40 8.73
C GLY A 104 1.35 3.49 9.80
N ALA A 105 0.24 4.22 9.94
CA ALA A 105 0.08 5.26 10.97
C ALA A 105 -1.25 5.10 11.71
N ILE A 106 -1.25 5.52 12.98
CA ILE A 106 -2.43 5.53 13.86
C ILE A 106 -2.79 6.98 14.20
N VAL A 107 -4.04 7.36 13.92
CA VAL A 107 -4.64 8.61 14.36
C VAL A 107 -5.88 8.30 15.19
N ASP A 108 -5.95 8.81 16.40
CA ASP A 108 -7.06 8.59 17.35
C ASP A 108 -7.48 7.11 17.50
N GLY A 109 -6.50 6.20 17.46
CA GLY A 109 -6.72 4.76 17.59
C GLY A 109 -7.15 4.05 16.30
N TRP A 110 -7.13 4.73 15.14
CA TRP A 110 -7.47 4.16 13.83
C TRP A 110 -6.26 4.07 12.92
N HIS A 111 -6.11 2.94 12.25
CA HIS A 111 -4.97 2.64 11.39
C HIS A 111 -5.23 3.06 9.92
N GLY A 112 -4.16 3.47 9.26
CA GLY A 112 -4.00 3.47 7.82
C GLY A 112 -2.74 2.72 7.46
N ASP A 113 -2.74 1.98 6.34
CA ASP A 113 -1.67 1.10 5.89
C ASP A 113 -1.48 1.18 4.38
N ALA A 114 -0.23 1.24 3.92
CA ALA A 114 0.09 1.33 2.50
C ALA A 114 1.54 0.96 2.20
N ALA A 115 1.75 0.29 1.07
CA ALA A 115 3.07 -0.05 0.58
C ALA A 115 3.27 0.34 -0.89
N VAL A 116 4.53 0.59 -1.25
CA VAL A 116 4.95 0.84 -2.63
C VAL A 116 6.31 0.22 -2.88
N THR A 117 6.49 -0.36 -4.06
CA THR A 117 7.79 -0.82 -4.54
C THR A 117 8.32 0.12 -5.60
N ILE A 118 9.56 0.54 -5.45
CA ILE A 118 10.25 1.35 -6.44
C ILE A 118 11.63 0.80 -6.78
N ARG A 119 12.13 1.14 -7.96
CA ARG A 119 13.50 0.87 -8.35
C ARG A 119 14.39 2.03 -7.94
N VAL A 120 15.52 1.71 -7.32
CA VAL A 120 16.57 2.67 -6.97
C VAL A 120 17.27 3.13 -8.23
N THR A 121 16.97 4.34 -8.70
CA THR A 121 17.58 4.90 -9.90
C THR A 121 18.91 5.58 -9.58
N PRO A 122 19.93 5.47 -10.47
CA PRO A 122 21.16 6.23 -10.30
C PRO A 122 20.85 7.73 -10.32
N ASP A 123 21.46 8.51 -9.42
CA ASP A 123 21.45 9.96 -9.58
C ASP A 123 22.02 10.34 -10.94
N ALA A 124 21.47 11.39 -11.57
CA ALA A 124 21.95 11.90 -12.87
C ALA A 124 23.46 12.24 -12.88
N ALA A 125 24.06 12.45 -11.70
CA ALA A 125 25.50 12.64 -11.54
C ALA A 125 26.31 11.33 -11.63
N THR A 126 25.75 10.19 -11.17
CA THR A 126 26.41 8.87 -11.20
C THR A 126 26.19 8.12 -12.51
N ALA A 127 25.14 8.43 -13.26
CA ALA A 127 24.89 7.86 -14.59
C ALA A 127 26.03 8.10 -15.60
N LYS A 128 26.91 9.09 -15.33
CA LYS A 128 28.10 9.37 -16.15
C LYS A 128 29.31 8.50 -15.85
N SER A 129 29.31 7.69 -14.78
CA SER A 129 30.47 6.87 -14.37
C SER A 129 30.46 5.42 -14.85
N GLY A 130 29.52 5.02 -15.72
CA GLY A 130 29.65 3.82 -16.53
C GLY A 130 29.70 2.48 -15.78
N GLN A 131 29.19 2.38 -14.56
CA GLN A 131 29.04 1.08 -13.89
C GLN A 131 27.72 0.42 -14.32
N ARG A 132 27.84 -0.49 -15.27
CA ARG A 132 26.81 -1.45 -15.68
C ARG A 132 26.52 -2.38 -14.49
N ALA A 133 25.45 -2.14 -13.76
CA ALA A 133 24.90 -3.12 -12.82
C ALA A 133 23.95 -4.04 -13.59
N LEU A 134 24.12 -5.33 -13.38
CA LEU A 134 23.41 -6.50 -13.90
C LEU A 134 23.96 -7.07 -15.21
N GLY A 135 24.39 -8.35 -15.11
CA GLY A 135 24.80 -9.15 -16.24
C GLY A 135 23.60 -9.47 -17.13
N THR A 136 23.78 -9.31 -18.44
CA THR A 136 22.82 -9.80 -19.44
C THR A 136 22.65 -11.30 -19.30
N ARG A 137 21.40 -11.78 -19.15
CA ARG A 137 21.06 -13.19 -19.32
C ARG A 137 21.23 -13.59 -20.79
N GLU A 138 21.51 -14.89 -21.04
CA GLU A 138 21.75 -15.43 -22.38
C GLU A 138 20.52 -15.46 -23.30
N ASP A 139 19.34 -15.11 -22.79
CA ASP A 139 18.02 -15.13 -23.45
C ASP A 139 17.56 -13.80 -24.08
N GLY A 140 18.35 -12.72 -23.93
CA GLY A 140 18.20 -11.49 -24.71
C GLY A 140 17.12 -10.53 -24.24
N GLU A 141 16.42 -10.79 -23.11
CA GLU A 141 15.55 -9.80 -22.47
C GLU A 141 16.40 -8.88 -21.59
N ASP A 142 16.08 -7.57 -21.63
CA ASP A 142 16.75 -6.59 -20.77
C ASP A 142 16.21 -6.78 -19.33
N PRO A 143 17.07 -7.05 -18.34
CA PRO A 143 16.65 -7.14 -16.93
C PRO A 143 15.90 -5.89 -16.43
N GLU A 144 16.10 -4.74 -17.07
CA GLU A 144 15.36 -3.52 -16.78
C GLU A 144 13.89 -3.59 -17.20
N ASP A 145 13.60 -4.23 -18.32
CA ASP A 145 12.23 -4.42 -18.82
C ASP A 145 11.46 -5.44 -17.97
N GLU A 146 12.12 -6.51 -17.49
CA GLU A 146 11.52 -7.52 -16.62
C GLU A 146 11.07 -6.95 -15.27
N VAL A 147 11.93 -6.13 -14.65
CA VAL A 147 11.63 -5.45 -13.39
C VAL A 147 10.52 -4.42 -13.54
N ALA A 148 10.56 -3.61 -14.60
CA ALA A 148 9.50 -2.65 -14.89
C ALA A 148 8.16 -3.36 -15.11
N GLY A 149 8.17 -4.50 -15.81
CA GLY A 149 7.01 -5.35 -16.00
C GLY A 149 6.44 -5.91 -14.69
N LEU A 150 7.29 -6.31 -13.74
CA LEU A 150 6.87 -6.77 -12.41
C LEU A 150 6.16 -5.65 -11.63
N LEU A 151 6.74 -4.45 -11.61
CA LEU A 151 6.17 -3.29 -10.92
C LEU A 151 4.80 -2.93 -11.50
N ASP A 152 4.71 -2.80 -12.82
CA ASP A 152 3.45 -2.51 -13.53
C ASP A 152 2.38 -3.58 -13.27
N ALA A 153 2.78 -4.86 -13.26
CA ALA A 153 1.87 -5.98 -13.00
C ALA A 153 1.33 -5.96 -11.57
N CYS A 154 2.19 -5.69 -10.58
CA CYS A 154 1.82 -5.70 -9.18
C CYS A 154 0.93 -4.49 -8.83
N GLU A 155 1.31 -3.27 -9.24
CA GLU A 155 0.47 -2.09 -9.05
C GLU A 155 -0.85 -2.21 -9.84
N GLY A 156 -0.81 -2.70 -11.07
CA GLY A 156 -2.01 -2.97 -11.87
C GLY A 156 -2.96 -3.95 -11.18
N ALA A 157 -2.43 -5.04 -10.62
CA ALA A 157 -3.23 -6.02 -9.88
C ALA A 157 -3.89 -5.40 -8.63
N LEU A 158 -3.20 -4.51 -7.90
CA LEU A 158 -3.77 -3.75 -6.79
C LEU A 158 -4.99 -2.94 -7.26
N TRP A 159 -4.85 -2.13 -8.30
CA TRP A 159 -5.95 -1.28 -8.80
C TRP A 159 -7.14 -2.07 -9.33
N HIS A 160 -6.91 -3.24 -9.96
CA HIS A 160 -7.97 -4.17 -10.34
C HIS A 160 -8.72 -4.73 -9.12
N GLY A 161 -8.01 -5.05 -8.05
CA GLY A 161 -8.60 -5.48 -6.78
C GLY A 161 -9.41 -4.37 -6.12
N LEU A 162 -8.83 -3.17 -5.97
CA LEU A 162 -9.47 -1.98 -5.39
C LEU A 162 -10.80 -1.64 -6.09
N ALA A 163 -10.87 -1.79 -7.41
CA ALA A 163 -12.07 -1.53 -8.21
C ALA A 163 -13.24 -2.48 -7.86
N GLN A 164 -12.98 -3.63 -7.24
CA GLN A 164 -14.01 -4.58 -6.80
C GLN A 164 -14.53 -4.30 -5.38
N ALA A 165 -13.95 -3.33 -4.65
CA ALA A 165 -14.35 -3.01 -3.29
C ALA A 165 -15.65 -2.16 -3.27
N VAL A 166 -16.75 -2.73 -3.79
CA VAL A 166 -18.06 -2.08 -3.91
C VAL A 166 -19.16 -2.88 -3.15
N PRO A 167 -20.18 -2.22 -2.62
CA PRO A 167 -21.27 -2.91 -1.92
C PRO A 167 -21.94 -3.96 -2.81
N GLY A 168 -22.23 -5.12 -2.23
CA GLY A 168 -22.90 -6.24 -2.92
C GLY A 168 -21.94 -7.20 -3.63
N HIS A 169 -20.71 -6.81 -3.94
CA HIS A 169 -19.67 -7.74 -4.36
C HIS A 169 -19.26 -8.64 -3.19
N ARG A 170 -18.50 -9.68 -3.48
CA ARG A 170 -17.94 -10.56 -2.45
C ARG A 170 -16.43 -10.37 -2.38
N LEU A 171 -15.86 -10.68 -1.23
CA LEU A 171 -14.41 -10.59 -1.02
C LEU A 171 -13.61 -11.33 -2.11
N GLY A 172 -14.10 -12.50 -2.52
CA GLY A 172 -13.48 -13.29 -3.60
C GLY A 172 -13.49 -12.60 -4.96
N ASP A 173 -14.31 -11.58 -5.19
CA ASP A 173 -14.27 -10.79 -6.43
C ASP A 173 -13.01 -9.92 -6.45
N ILE A 174 -12.59 -9.37 -5.29
CA ILE A 174 -11.31 -8.66 -5.12
C ILE A 174 -10.15 -9.61 -5.42
N SER A 175 -10.08 -10.74 -4.70
CA SER A 175 -9.01 -11.75 -4.86
C SER A 175 -8.90 -12.26 -6.30
N HIS A 176 -10.04 -12.49 -6.96
CA HIS A 176 -10.10 -12.95 -8.34
C HIS A 176 -9.58 -11.89 -9.32
N ALA A 177 -9.96 -10.63 -9.14
CA ALA A 177 -9.51 -9.53 -9.99
C ALA A 177 -8.00 -9.33 -9.91
N ILE A 178 -7.40 -9.41 -8.70
CA ILE A 178 -5.96 -9.37 -8.48
C ILE A 178 -5.27 -10.51 -9.25
N GLU A 179 -5.73 -11.75 -9.04
CA GLU A 179 -5.13 -12.92 -9.69
C GLU A 179 -5.23 -12.83 -11.23
N GLN A 180 -6.37 -12.42 -11.77
CA GLN A 180 -6.55 -12.30 -13.22
C GLN A 180 -5.67 -11.22 -13.83
N ALA A 181 -5.56 -10.07 -13.17
CA ALA A 181 -4.69 -8.98 -13.63
C ALA A 181 -3.22 -9.39 -13.61
N ALA A 182 -2.74 -9.99 -12.52
CA ALA A 182 -1.37 -10.48 -12.42
C ALA A 182 -1.04 -11.52 -13.49
N ARG A 183 -1.92 -12.51 -13.72
CA ARG A 183 -1.72 -13.55 -14.74
C ARG A 183 -1.79 -13.02 -16.17
N ALA A 184 -2.60 -11.99 -16.42
CA ALA A 184 -2.69 -11.35 -17.73
C ALA A 184 -1.46 -10.50 -18.05
N ALA A 185 -0.79 -9.97 -17.03
CA ALA A 185 0.41 -9.16 -17.19
C ALA A 185 1.67 -9.98 -17.47
N GLY A 186 1.76 -11.22 -16.96
CA GLY A 186 2.93 -12.06 -17.19
C GLY A 186 2.96 -13.32 -16.31
N PRO A 187 4.05 -14.10 -16.39
CA PRO A 187 4.21 -15.35 -15.65
C PRO A 187 4.73 -15.14 -14.22
N TYR A 188 4.23 -14.11 -13.55
CA TYR A 188 4.66 -13.78 -12.18
C TYR A 188 4.14 -14.79 -11.14
N GLY A 189 4.98 -15.09 -10.14
CA GLY A 189 4.55 -15.79 -8.94
C GLY A 189 3.65 -14.89 -8.09
N ILE A 190 2.51 -15.41 -7.61
CA ILE A 190 1.60 -14.70 -6.71
C ILE A 190 1.76 -15.28 -5.32
N ILE A 191 2.21 -14.48 -4.35
CA ILE A 191 2.41 -14.93 -2.97
C ILE A 191 1.07 -15.33 -2.34
N ARG A 192 1.08 -16.43 -1.57
CA ARG A 192 -0.13 -17.07 -1.05
C ARG A 192 -0.20 -17.12 0.47
N GLU A 193 0.94 -17.13 1.13
CA GLU A 193 1.08 -17.26 2.58
C GLU A 193 0.80 -15.94 3.29
N TYR A 194 0.97 -14.83 2.58
CA TYR A 194 0.71 -13.48 3.06
C TYR A 194 -0.43 -12.86 2.25
N THR A 195 -1.32 -12.15 2.94
CA THR A 195 -2.58 -11.70 2.35
C THR A 195 -2.99 -10.37 2.95
N GLY A 196 -3.74 -9.60 2.22
CA GLY A 196 -4.46 -8.45 2.75
C GLY A 196 -5.43 -8.83 3.87
N HIS A 197 -5.98 -7.83 4.52
CA HIS A 197 -6.76 -8.00 5.74
C HIS A 197 -7.81 -6.90 5.93
N GLY A 198 -8.75 -7.10 6.82
CA GLY A 198 -9.55 -6.04 7.39
C GLY A 198 -8.68 -5.11 8.23
N ILE A 199 -9.01 -3.83 8.29
CA ILE A 199 -8.24 -2.83 9.04
C ILE A 199 -9.18 -1.86 9.74
N GLY A 200 -8.76 -1.27 10.87
CA GLY A 200 -9.61 -0.35 11.61
C GLY A 200 -8.96 0.12 12.90
N ALA A 201 -9.59 -0.18 14.04
CA ALA A 201 -9.02 0.07 15.37
C ALA A 201 -7.89 -0.90 15.72
N GLN A 202 -7.73 -1.95 14.92
CA GLN A 202 -6.57 -2.84 14.94
C GLN A 202 -6.00 -2.87 13.51
N MET A 203 -4.70 -3.14 13.40
CA MET A 203 -4.02 -3.21 12.12
C MET A 203 -4.52 -4.41 11.31
N HIS A 204 -4.43 -5.61 11.86
CA HIS A 204 -4.93 -6.82 11.23
C HIS A 204 -6.27 -7.25 11.84
N MET A 205 -7.32 -7.22 11.02
CA MET A 205 -8.68 -7.61 11.36
C MET A 205 -9.24 -8.57 10.33
N ASP A 206 -10.34 -9.25 10.66
CA ASP A 206 -11.13 -9.97 9.67
C ASP A 206 -11.81 -9.02 8.67
N PRO A 207 -11.98 -9.46 7.42
CA PRO A 207 -11.59 -10.75 6.86
C PRO A 207 -10.17 -10.73 6.27
N PRO A 208 -9.48 -11.88 6.13
CA PRO A 208 -8.30 -11.98 5.27
C PRO A 208 -8.68 -11.74 3.81
N VAL A 209 -7.80 -11.06 3.06
CA VAL A 209 -8.00 -10.67 1.65
C VAL A 209 -6.93 -11.33 0.77
N PRO A 210 -7.07 -12.60 0.39
CA PRO A 210 -6.08 -13.28 -0.44
C PRO A 210 -5.89 -12.63 -1.82
N ASN A 211 -4.67 -12.68 -2.33
CA ASN A 211 -4.33 -12.16 -3.67
C ASN A 211 -4.71 -13.11 -4.81
N PHE A 212 -5.44 -14.17 -4.51
CA PHE A 212 -5.91 -15.19 -5.45
C PHE A 212 -7.23 -15.77 -4.97
N GLY A 213 -8.05 -16.27 -5.89
CA GLY A 213 -9.30 -16.92 -5.50
C GLY A 213 -10.34 -16.99 -6.59
N ARG A 214 -11.55 -17.46 -6.18
CA ARG A 214 -12.70 -17.58 -7.08
C ARG A 214 -13.66 -16.43 -6.85
N ALA A 215 -14.10 -15.79 -7.94
CA ALA A 215 -15.17 -14.81 -7.91
C ALA A 215 -16.45 -15.36 -7.24
N GLY A 216 -17.21 -14.49 -6.62
CA GLY A 216 -18.48 -14.81 -5.96
C GLY A 216 -18.33 -15.64 -4.68
N ARG A 217 -17.17 -15.65 -4.02
CA ARG A 217 -16.89 -16.35 -2.76
C ARG A 217 -16.58 -15.40 -1.62
N GLY A 218 -16.67 -15.91 -0.40
CA GLY A 218 -16.42 -15.14 0.82
C GLY A 218 -17.58 -14.23 1.23
N PRO A 219 -17.36 -13.37 2.23
CA PRO A 219 -18.38 -12.44 2.74
C PRO A 219 -18.81 -11.45 1.66
N VAL A 220 -20.04 -10.97 1.79
CA VAL A 220 -20.56 -9.86 0.97
C VAL A 220 -19.98 -8.56 1.49
N LEU A 221 -19.46 -7.72 0.60
CA LEU A 221 -18.96 -6.40 0.95
C LEU A 221 -20.12 -5.46 1.23
N SER A 222 -20.01 -4.71 2.32
CA SER A 222 -21.01 -3.73 2.76
C SER A 222 -20.34 -2.36 2.94
N ALA A 223 -21.08 -1.29 2.69
CA ALA A 223 -20.59 0.06 2.94
C ALA A 223 -20.18 0.22 4.40
N GLY A 224 -18.99 0.82 4.63
CA GLY A 224 -18.34 0.95 5.93
C GLY A 224 -17.31 -0.14 6.25
N MET A 225 -17.20 -1.21 5.46
CA MET A 225 -16.06 -2.13 5.56
C MET A 225 -14.79 -1.45 5.08
N THR A 226 -13.65 -1.74 5.74
CA THR A 226 -12.32 -1.24 5.36
C THR A 226 -11.35 -2.39 5.25
N LEU A 227 -10.55 -2.38 4.20
CA LEU A 227 -9.63 -3.46 3.83
C LEU A 227 -8.27 -2.88 3.47
N ALA A 228 -7.20 -3.56 3.87
CA ALA A 228 -5.88 -3.47 3.25
C ALA A 228 -5.85 -4.46 2.08
N ILE A 229 -5.58 -3.97 0.88
CA ILE A 229 -5.44 -4.79 -0.33
C ILE A 229 -4.00 -4.67 -0.77
N GLU A 230 -3.27 -5.79 -0.80
CA GLU A 230 -1.81 -5.81 -0.86
C GLU A 230 -1.27 -6.97 -1.69
N PRO A 231 -1.38 -6.95 -3.02
CA PRO A 231 -0.75 -7.95 -3.87
C PRO A 231 0.77 -7.93 -3.73
N MET A 232 1.34 -9.14 -3.65
CA MET A 232 2.77 -9.41 -3.68
C MET A 232 3.06 -10.32 -4.83
N LEU A 233 3.85 -9.84 -5.80
CA LEU A 233 4.26 -10.60 -6.99
C LEU A 233 5.77 -10.78 -7.02
N VAL A 234 6.21 -11.88 -7.62
CA VAL A 234 7.64 -12.21 -7.76
C VAL A 234 7.98 -12.62 -9.19
N LEU A 235 9.21 -12.33 -9.61
CA LEU A 235 9.74 -12.73 -10.94
C LEU A 235 9.84 -14.25 -11.11
N GLY A 236 9.96 -14.96 -10.00
CA GLY A 236 10.12 -16.43 -10.00
C GLY A 236 8.93 -17.14 -9.39
N ARG A 237 9.24 -18.12 -8.55
CA ARG A 237 8.26 -18.98 -7.90
C ARG A 237 7.75 -18.35 -6.61
N ALA A 238 6.51 -18.66 -6.25
CA ALA A 238 5.81 -18.06 -5.12
C ALA A 238 6.16 -18.68 -3.75
N GLU A 239 7.07 -19.64 -3.69
CA GLU A 239 7.51 -20.27 -2.42
C GLU A 239 8.32 -19.27 -1.60
N THR A 240 8.00 -19.18 -0.30
CA THR A 240 8.60 -18.22 0.63
C THR A 240 9.46 -18.90 1.68
N LEU A 241 10.40 -18.16 2.24
CA LEU A 241 11.19 -18.55 3.43
C LEU A 241 11.15 -17.40 4.43
N LEU A 242 11.00 -17.74 5.71
CA LEU A 242 11.17 -16.83 6.83
C LEU A 242 12.64 -16.85 7.28
N LEU A 243 13.26 -15.70 7.45
CA LEU A 243 14.63 -15.59 7.91
C LEU A 243 14.75 -15.77 9.43
N ASP A 244 15.98 -15.92 9.93
CA ASP A 244 16.30 -16.15 11.36
C ASP A 244 15.96 -14.96 12.26
N ASP A 245 15.55 -13.83 11.72
CA ASP A 245 15.07 -12.65 12.45
C ASP A 245 13.59 -12.76 12.85
N ASP A 246 12.93 -13.85 12.48
CA ASP A 246 11.52 -14.16 12.72
C ASP A 246 10.52 -13.20 12.03
N TRP A 247 11.00 -12.31 11.12
CA TRP A 247 10.18 -11.31 10.43
C TRP A 247 10.36 -11.31 8.91
N THR A 248 11.61 -11.17 8.45
CA THR A 248 11.88 -10.97 7.03
C THR A 248 11.51 -12.19 6.21
N VAL A 249 10.60 -11.99 5.26
CA VAL A 249 10.14 -13.04 4.33
C VAL A 249 10.82 -12.83 2.99
N VAL A 250 11.46 -13.88 2.47
CA VAL A 250 12.16 -13.86 1.19
C VAL A 250 11.61 -14.89 0.22
N THR A 251 11.87 -14.71 -1.08
CA THR A 251 11.60 -15.74 -2.09
C THR A 251 12.55 -16.92 -1.91
N ALA A 252 12.04 -18.14 -2.05
CA ALA A 252 12.87 -19.34 -1.87
C ALA A 252 13.89 -19.55 -3.01
N ASP A 253 13.70 -18.92 -4.15
CA ASP A 253 14.56 -19.02 -5.33
C ASP A 253 15.45 -17.79 -5.57
N GLY A 254 15.39 -16.77 -4.70
CA GLY A 254 16.18 -15.53 -4.80
C GLY A 254 15.65 -14.57 -5.89
N SER A 255 14.49 -14.84 -6.47
CA SER A 255 13.86 -13.92 -7.43
C SER A 255 13.33 -12.66 -6.74
N TRP A 256 13.30 -11.55 -7.47
CA TRP A 256 12.88 -10.28 -6.92
C TRP A 256 11.38 -10.17 -6.76
N ALA A 257 10.95 -9.39 -5.75
CA ALA A 257 9.58 -9.22 -5.34
C ALA A 257 9.11 -7.76 -5.48
N ALA A 258 7.81 -7.58 -5.72
CA ALA A 258 7.12 -6.31 -5.61
C ALA A 258 5.92 -6.43 -4.68
N HIS A 259 5.69 -5.41 -3.87
CA HIS A 259 4.56 -5.27 -2.97
C HIS A 259 3.95 -3.87 -3.11
N PHE A 260 2.67 -3.81 -3.43
CA PHE A 260 1.90 -2.57 -3.47
C PHE A 260 0.65 -2.73 -2.62
N GLU A 261 0.29 -1.69 -1.89
CA GLU A 261 -0.83 -1.73 -0.97
C GLU A 261 -1.55 -0.41 -0.84
N HIS A 262 -2.85 -0.51 -0.61
CA HIS A 262 -3.70 0.59 -0.15
C HIS A 262 -4.76 0.13 0.84
N THR A 263 -5.04 0.98 1.84
CA THR A 263 -6.27 0.90 2.64
C THR A 263 -7.43 1.50 1.85
N VAL A 264 -8.51 0.73 1.69
CA VAL A 264 -9.74 1.14 1.01
C VAL A 264 -10.96 1.01 1.91
N ALA A 265 -11.86 1.99 1.84
CA ALA A 265 -13.20 1.87 2.38
C ALA A 265 -14.20 1.51 1.27
N VAL A 266 -15.06 0.55 1.53
CA VAL A 266 -16.24 0.24 0.72
C VAL A 266 -17.30 1.30 1.04
N THR A 267 -17.74 2.07 0.03
CA THR A 267 -18.78 3.10 0.23
C THR A 267 -19.91 2.97 -0.78
N GLU A 268 -21.07 3.56 -0.50
CA GLU A 268 -22.20 3.57 -1.45
C GLU A 268 -21.84 4.26 -2.79
N ALA A 269 -20.84 5.16 -2.77
CA ALA A 269 -20.34 5.83 -3.98
C ALA A 269 -19.27 5.01 -4.73
N GLY A 270 -18.89 3.85 -4.19
CA GLY A 270 -17.81 3.00 -4.69
C GLY A 270 -16.59 2.96 -3.76
N PRO A 271 -15.46 2.40 -4.21
CA PRO A 271 -14.25 2.31 -3.41
C PRO A 271 -13.65 3.69 -3.13
N TRP A 272 -13.31 3.94 -1.87
CA TRP A 272 -12.62 5.14 -1.43
C TRP A 272 -11.26 4.75 -0.86
N VAL A 273 -10.19 5.05 -1.60
CA VAL A 273 -8.82 4.73 -1.19
C VAL A 273 -8.34 5.72 -0.14
N LEU A 274 -8.29 5.28 1.12
CA LEU A 274 -8.02 6.13 2.27
C LEU A 274 -6.55 6.60 2.32
N THR A 275 -5.65 5.86 1.74
CA THR A 275 -4.20 6.13 1.68
C THR A 275 -3.75 6.80 0.36
N SER A 276 -4.68 7.20 -0.51
CA SER A 276 -4.39 7.98 -1.71
C SER A 276 -4.92 9.41 -1.55
N GLU A 277 -4.13 10.45 -1.83
CA GLU A 277 -4.50 11.86 -1.61
C GLU A 277 -5.79 12.27 -2.33
N ASP A 278 -6.02 11.75 -3.53
CA ASP A 278 -7.22 12.00 -4.35
C ASP A 278 -8.34 10.97 -4.13
N GLY A 279 -8.21 10.12 -3.09
CA GLY A 279 -9.16 9.05 -2.81
C GLY A 279 -9.16 7.91 -3.83
N GLY A 280 -8.12 7.82 -4.66
CA GLY A 280 -7.93 6.82 -5.70
C GLY A 280 -8.37 7.25 -7.11
N ALA A 281 -8.83 8.50 -7.29
CA ALA A 281 -9.39 8.95 -8.56
C ALA A 281 -8.41 8.80 -9.74
N SER A 282 -7.14 9.15 -9.56
CA SER A 282 -6.11 9.04 -10.60
C SER A 282 -5.79 7.58 -10.95
N GLY A 283 -5.74 6.68 -9.96
CA GLY A 283 -5.49 5.27 -10.17
C GLY A 283 -6.64 4.60 -10.93
N PHE A 284 -7.89 4.85 -10.55
CA PHE A 284 -9.04 4.34 -11.27
C PHE A 284 -9.16 4.93 -12.70
N ALA A 285 -8.80 6.20 -12.89
CA ALA A 285 -8.78 6.79 -14.25
C ALA A 285 -7.74 6.11 -15.14
N ARG A 286 -6.55 5.79 -14.64
CA ARG A 286 -5.52 5.02 -15.37
C ARG A 286 -6.01 3.63 -15.72
N LEU A 287 -6.64 2.94 -14.77
CA LEU A 287 -7.21 1.61 -14.99
C LEU A 287 -8.25 1.63 -16.13
N LEU A 288 -9.18 2.61 -16.13
CA LEU A 288 -10.23 2.74 -17.15
C LEU A 288 -9.68 3.11 -18.53
N ALA A 289 -8.56 3.84 -18.58
CA ALA A 289 -7.91 4.21 -19.85
C ALA A 289 -7.18 3.03 -20.52
N GLY A 290 -7.15 1.84 -19.91
CA GLY A 290 -6.42 0.68 -20.39
C GLY A 290 -4.90 0.92 -20.40
N GLY A 291 -4.44 1.95 -19.67
CA GLY A 291 -3.04 2.30 -19.51
C GLY A 291 -2.33 1.29 -18.61
N ARG A 292 -1.09 0.92 -18.97
CA ARG A 292 -0.18 0.38 -17.98
C ARG A 292 -0.08 1.39 -16.87
N VAL A 293 -0.16 0.94 -15.63
CA VAL A 293 0.07 1.78 -14.46
C VAL A 293 1.59 1.98 -14.38
N THR A 294 2.10 2.95 -15.13
CA THR A 294 3.50 3.34 -15.03
C THR A 294 3.65 4.31 -13.87
N GLU A 295 4.65 4.10 -13.03
CA GLU A 295 5.03 5.00 -11.95
C GLU A 295 4.87 6.47 -12.35
N ALA A 296 4.10 7.22 -11.56
CA ALA A 296 4.30 8.64 -11.49
C ALA A 296 5.72 8.87 -10.93
N SER A 297 6.65 9.33 -11.77
CA SER A 297 7.99 9.71 -11.34
C SER A 297 7.90 10.47 -10.01
N PRO A 298 8.79 10.24 -9.01
CA PRO A 298 8.77 10.93 -7.72
C PRO A 298 8.64 12.44 -7.82
N ARG A 299 9.03 13.03 -8.96
CA ARG A 299 8.86 14.46 -9.26
C ARG A 299 7.42 14.89 -9.55
N SER A 300 6.52 14.00 -9.97
CA SER A 300 5.12 14.37 -10.22
C SER A 300 4.26 14.34 -8.95
N LEU A 301 4.67 13.59 -7.93
CA LEU A 301 4.03 13.58 -6.61
C LEU A 301 4.24 14.89 -5.83
N ALA A 302 5.30 15.64 -6.15
CA ALA A 302 5.61 16.94 -5.50
C ALA A 302 4.88 18.15 -6.11
N ALA A 303 4.21 18.01 -7.25
CA ALA A 303 3.63 19.14 -8.01
C ALA A 303 2.09 19.26 -7.98
N GLY A 304 1.39 18.40 -7.24
CA GLY A 304 -0.07 18.40 -7.15
C GLY A 304 -0.61 19.34 -6.06
N ASN A 305 -0.56 20.66 -6.27
CA ASN A 305 -1.35 21.64 -5.48
C ASN A 305 -2.85 21.50 -5.80
N GLY A 306 -3.51 20.53 -5.19
CA GLY A 306 -4.97 20.34 -5.25
C GLY A 306 -5.70 20.95 -4.06
N GLN A 307 -5.51 22.26 -3.77
CA GLN A 307 -6.27 23.00 -2.77
C GLN A 307 -7.54 23.63 -3.36
N ALA A 308 -8.43 22.91 -3.98
CA ALA A 308 -9.63 23.54 -4.55
C ALA A 308 -10.95 22.76 -4.46
N ALA A 309 -11.03 21.61 -3.81
CA ALA A 309 -12.29 20.84 -3.81
C ALA A 309 -12.91 20.51 -2.44
N LEU A 310 -12.27 20.85 -1.31
CA LEU A 310 -12.83 20.57 0.03
C LEU A 310 -13.39 21.80 0.78
N ALA A 311 -13.43 22.98 0.17
CA ALA A 311 -13.98 24.19 0.81
C ALA A 311 -15.52 24.33 0.70
N GLY A 312 -16.21 23.39 0.06
CA GLY A 312 -17.65 23.44 -0.22
C GLY A 312 -18.57 22.72 0.79
N ALA A 313 -18.05 21.81 1.61
CA ALA A 313 -18.89 20.94 2.43
C ALA A 313 -18.94 21.25 3.94
N ILE A 314 -18.23 22.27 4.42
CA ILE A 314 -18.20 22.64 5.87
C ILE A 314 -18.85 24.00 6.17
N ARG A 315 -19.68 24.53 5.29
CA ARG A 315 -20.42 25.76 5.56
C ARG A 315 -21.93 25.60 5.41
N THR A 316 -22.56 24.75 6.19
CA THR A 316 -23.99 24.84 6.45
C THR A 316 -24.36 24.12 7.74
N THR A 317 -23.84 24.54 8.91
CA THR A 317 -24.56 24.42 10.19
C THR A 317 -23.92 25.41 11.17
N GLY A 318 -24.42 26.61 11.21
CA GLY A 318 -23.97 27.61 12.19
C GLY A 318 -24.45 28.98 11.88
N THR A 319 -25.78 29.22 11.96
CA THR A 319 -26.37 30.52 12.32
C THR A 319 -27.84 30.31 12.63
N ALA A 320 -28.19 30.54 13.86
CA ALA A 320 -29.39 31.19 14.41
C ALA A 320 -29.63 30.61 15.80
N SER A 321 -29.44 31.36 16.87
CA SER A 321 -30.32 32.40 17.29
C SER A 321 -29.69 33.24 18.41
N GLU A 322 -29.48 34.52 18.10
CA GLU A 322 -29.50 35.53 19.10
C GLU A 322 -30.96 35.98 19.35
N GLY A 323 -31.27 36.26 20.59
CA GLY A 323 -32.29 37.22 20.92
C GLY A 323 -33.55 36.69 21.59
N ALA A 324 -33.63 36.80 22.91
CA ALA A 324 -34.65 37.65 23.55
C ALA A 324 -34.45 37.62 25.07
N ARG A 325 -34.24 38.82 25.61
CA ARG A 325 -34.34 39.16 27.05
C ARG A 325 -35.80 39.33 27.44
N HIS A 326 -36.00 39.30 28.77
CA HIS A 326 -37.10 39.75 29.66
C HIS A 326 -37.83 38.56 30.28
N GLY A 327 -37.87 38.44 31.60
CA GLY A 327 -38.07 39.35 32.71
C GLY A 327 -39.19 38.80 33.58
N ILE A 328 -38.88 38.53 34.74
CA ILE A 328 -39.45 38.49 36.09
C ILE A 328 -38.94 37.30 36.85
#